data_f78db3158bad18d0156d9df29dff7dd8
#
_entry.id   f78db3158bad18d0156d9df29dff7dd8
#
_cell.length_a   1.000
_cell.length_b   1.000
_cell.length_c   1.000
_cell.angle_alpha   90.00
_cell.angle_beta   90.00
_cell.angle_gamma   90.00
#
_symmetry.space_group_name_H-M   'P 1'
#
loop_
_entity.id
_entity.type
_entity.pdbx_description
1 polymer ?
#
loop_
_entity_poly.entity_id
_entity_poly.type
_entity_poly.pdbx_seq_one_letter_code
_entity_poly.pdbx_strand_id
1 'polypeptide(L)'
;NGPPPIILAFFFNTALDQQITKFKADNGREPTEDEYQKIKAWTLSTVRGTVQADILKEDQGQNTCIFSTEFALKMMGDIQEFFVHNQVQNFYSVSISGYHIAEAGANPISQLAFTLSNGFTYVESYLARGMHIDDFAPNLSFFFSNGMDPEYSVIGRVARRIWAVAMKNKYGANERSQKLKYHVQTSGRSLHAQEMDFNDIRTTLQALIAIYDNCNSLHTNAYDEAITTPTEESVRRAMAIQLIINREWGLAKNENPNQGAFIIDELTDLVEEAVLKEFEAISSRGGVLGAMETGFQRGKIQEESLYYEHKKHDGSYPIIGVNTFLNPKGMAQQDIELARSSEDEKQSQLARLADFHARNAAEAPQWLAKLKQTVIENGNVFAVLVDAVKYCSLGQITTALYDVGGQYRRSM
;
A
#
# COMPACT_ATOMS: atom_id res chain seq x y z
N ASN A 1 -6.48 -11.52 -3.87
CA ASN A 1 -6.55 -10.26 -3.11
C ASN A 1 -7.95 -10.11 -2.53
N GLY A 2 -8.11 -10.44 -1.26
CA GLY A 2 -9.37 -10.20 -0.53
C GLY A 2 -9.43 -8.77 0.00
N PRO A 3 -10.58 -8.36 0.61
CA PRO A 3 -10.70 -7.04 1.20
C PRO A 3 -9.67 -6.89 2.34
N PRO A 4 -8.77 -5.89 2.27
CA PRO A 4 -7.69 -5.72 3.24
C PRO A 4 -8.13 -5.70 4.70
N PRO A 5 -9.28 -5.11 5.09
CA PRO A 5 -9.77 -5.15 6.46
C PRO A 5 -10.01 -6.57 6.99
N ILE A 6 -10.53 -7.47 6.16
CA ILE A 6 -10.79 -8.86 6.54
C ILE A 6 -9.47 -9.60 6.73
N ILE A 7 -8.51 -9.39 5.82
CA ILE A 7 -7.17 -10.00 5.92
C ILE A 7 -6.44 -9.51 7.18
N LEU A 8 -6.55 -8.21 7.51
CA LEU A 8 -5.99 -7.66 8.74
C LEU A 8 -6.60 -8.30 10.00
N ALA A 9 -7.92 -8.53 10.00
CA ALA A 9 -8.61 -9.21 11.08
C ALA A 9 -8.10 -10.66 11.26
N PHE A 10 -7.91 -11.41 10.17
CA PHE A 10 -7.26 -12.73 10.20
C PHE A 10 -5.87 -12.68 10.79
N PHE A 11 -5.07 -11.70 10.41
CA PHE A 11 -3.72 -11.52 10.92
C PHE A 11 -3.71 -11.30 12.44
N PHE A 12 -4.54 -10.37 12.94
CA PHE A 12 -4.63 -10.10 14.38
C PHE A 12 -5.14 -11.30 15.16
N ASN A 13 -6.13 -12.00 14.61
CA ASN A 13 -6.63 -13.22 15.22
C ASN A 13 -5.56 -14.30 15.32
N THR A 14 -4.82 -14.54 14.24
CA THR A 14 -3.72 -15.51 14.22
C THR A 14 -2.63 -15.15 15.23
N ALA A 15 -2.24 -13.88 15.31
CA ALA A 15 -1.26 -13.41 16.28
C ALA A 15 -1.74 -13.65 17.73
N LEU A 16 -3.02 -13.38 18.00
CA LEU A 16 -3.62 -13.64 19.32
C LEU A 16 -3.68 -15.13 19.64
N ASP A 17 -4.11 -15.98 18.71
CA ASP A 17 -4.18 -17.43 18.90
C ASP A 17 -2.80 -18.05 19.19
N GLN A 18 -1.74 -17.54 18.55
CA GLN A 18 -0.38 -17.95 18.86
C GLN A 18 0.01 -17.66 20.31
N GLN A 19 -0.34 -16.48 20.83
CA GLN A 19 -0.05 -16.13 22.22
C GLN A 19 -0.89 -16.92 23.22
N ILE A 20 -2.15 -17.19 22.90
CA ILE A 20 -3.03 -18.06 23.71
C ILE A 20 -2.49 -19.49 23.74
N THR A 21 -2.07 -20.02 22.60
CA THR A 21 -1.48 -21.35 22.49
C THR A 21 -0.20 -21.45 23.35
N LYS A 22 0.65 -20.43 23.31
CA LYS A 22 1.84 -20.34 24.16
C LYS A 22 1.46 -20.31 25.63
N PHE A 23 0.49 -19.49 26.02
CA PHE A 23 0.01 -19.44 27.40
C PHE A 23 -0.47 -20.81 27.89
N LYS A 24 -1.25 -21.53 27.07
CA LYS A 24 -1.71 -22.90 27.39
C LYS A 24 -0.57 -23.88 27.59
N ALA A 25 0.45 -23.82 26.73
CA ALA A 25 1.63 -24.66 26.83
C ALA A 25 2.42 -24.39 28.13
N ASP A 26 2.57 -23.10 28.49
CA ASP A 26 3.33 -22.68 29.67
C ASP A 26 2.59 -22.95 31.00
N ASN A 27 1.26 -22.89 31.00
CA ASN A 27 0.43 -22.96 32.21
C ASN A 27 -0.42 -24.24 32.35
N GLY A 28 -0.51 -25.08 31.32
CA GLY A 28 -1.31 -26.30 31.30
C GLY A 28 -2.84 -26.11 31.39
N ARG A 29 -3.33 -24.86 31.14
CA ARG A 29 -4.75 -24.51 31.22
C ARG A 29 -5.11 -23.38 30.26
N GLU A 30 -6.41 -23.18 30.06
CA GLU A 30 -6.95 -22.01 29.37
C GLU A 30 -6.71 -20.72 30.17
N PRO A 31 -6.50 -19.58 29.54
CA PRO A 31 -6.47 -18.28 30.20
C PRO A 31 -7.85 -17.97 30.82
N THR A 32 -7.87 -17.34 31.98
CA THR A 32 -9.07 -16.68 32.50
C THR A 32 -9.43 -15.47 31.64
N GLU A 33 -10.63 -14.91 31.82
CA GLU A 33 -11.02 -13.72 31.04
C GLU A 33 -10.06 -12.55 31.23
N ASP A 34 -9.62 -12.28 32.46
CA ASP A 34 -8.64 -11.22 32.74
C ASP A 34 -7.28 -11.49 32.09
N GLU A 35 -6.82 -12.74 32.09
CA GLU A 35 -5.58 -13.13 31.43
C GLU A 35 -5.72 -13.01 29.91
N TYR A 36 -6.86 -13.43 29.36
CA TYR A 36 -7.15 -13.27 27.93
C TYR A 36 -7.11 -11.80 27.50
N GLN A 37 -7.75 -10.89 28.24
CA GLN A 37 -7.74 -9.45 27.93
C GLN A 37 -6.32 -8.87 28.02
N LYS A 38 -5.49 -9.30 28.99
CA LYS A 38 -4.08 -8.89 29.07
C LYS A 38 -3.26 -9.40 27.87
N ILE A 39 -3.45 -10.67 27.48
CA ILE A 39 -2.79 -11.24 26.31
C ILE A 39 -3.20 -10.48 25.05
N LYS A 40 -4.49 -10.20 24.89
CA LYS A 40 -5.02 -9.44 23.75
C LYS A 40 -4.42 -8.03 23.70
N ALA A 41 -4.44 -7.29 24.80
CA ALA A 41 -3.89 -5.94 24.87
C ALA A 41 -2.38 -5.93 24.55
N TRP A 42 -1.62 -6.87 25.13
CA TRP A 42 -0.20 -7.00 24.84
C TRP A 42 0.06 -7.35 23.37
N THR A 43 -0.66 -8.31 22.82
CA THR A 43 -0.52 -8.74 21.42
C THR A 43 -0.75 -7.57 20.48
N LEU A 44 -1.88 -6.84 20.64
CA LEU A 44 -2.24 -5.73 19.79
C LEU A 44 -1.27 -4.54 19.89
N SER A 45 -0.71 -4.27 21.08
CA SER A 45 0.26 -3.20 21.26
C SER A 45 1.67 -3.53 20.75
N THR A 46 2.01 -4.81 20.61
CA THR A 46 3.35 -5.24 20.20
C THR A 46 3.45 -5.70 18.75
N VAL A 47 2.35 -6.12 18.14
CA VAL A 47 2.32 -6.59 16.75
C VAL A 47 2.82 -5.51 15.80
N ARG A 48 3.61 -5.92 14.79
CA ARG A 48 4.21 -5.01 13.80
C ARG A 48 3.80 -5.39 12.41
N GLY A 49 3.52 -4.41 11.59
CA GLY A 49 3.19 -4.62 10.19
C GLY A 49 2.58 -3.40 9.53
N THR A 50 2.11 -3.62 8.31
CA THR A 50 1.39 -2.64 7.52
C THR A 50 0.28 -3.35 6.78
N VAL A 51 -0.93 -2.82 6.83
CA VAL A 51 -1.96 -3.23 5.89
C VAL A 51 -1.86 -2.37 4.63
N GLN A 52 -1.69 -3.00 3.49
CA GLN A 52 -1.72 -2.31 2.20
C GLN A 52 -3.18 -2.11 1.77
N ALA A 53 -3.91 -1.33 2.55
CA ALA A 53 -5.26 -0.93 2.26
C ALA A 53 -5.26 0.57 1.94
N ASP A 54 -5.57 0.93 0.70
CA ASP A 54 -5.84 2.29 0.27
C ASP A 54 -6.95 2.23 -0.76
N ILE A 55 -8.18 2.39 -0.32
CA ILE A 55 -9.37 2.23 -1.17
C ILE A 55 -9.49 3.36 -2.21
N LEU A 56 -8.89 4.52 -1.95
CA LEU A 56 -8.92 5.65 -2.88
C LEU A 56 -8.03 5.37 -4.09
N LYS A 57 -6.80 4.87 -3.88
CA LYS A 57 -5.91 4.51 -4.99
C LYS A 57 -6.43 3.31 -5.79
N GLU A 58 -7.18 2.40 -5.14
CA GLU A 58 -7.77 1.25 -5.83
C GLU A 58 -8.80 1.68 -6.86
N ASP A 59 -9.60 2.71 -6.57
CA ASP A 59 -10.49 3.32 -7.53
C ASP A 59 -9.73 4.07 -8.62
N GLN A 60 -8.77 4.91 -8.22
CA GLN A 60 -8.06 5.82 -9.13
C GLN A 60 -7.13 5.10 -10.11
N GLY A 61 -6.37 4.10 -9.64
CA GLY A 61 -5.28 3.49 -10.41
C GLY A 61 -5.43 2.02 -10.73
N GLN A 62 -6.08 1.21 -9.87
CA GLN A 62 -6.09 -0.24 -10.02
C GLN A 62 -7.42 -0.84 -10.48
N ASN A 63 -8.53 -0.18 -10.21
CA ASN A 63 -9.88 -0.70 -10.47
C ASN A 63 -10.14 -2.05 -9.77
N THR A 64 -9.67 -2.18 -8.54
CA THR A 64 -9.76 -3.40 -7.73
C THR A 64 -10.72 -3.27 -6.54
N CYS A 65 -11.48 -2.18 -6.47
CA CYS A 65 -12.49 -1.97 -5.44
C CYS A 65 -13.55 -3.07 -5.49
N ILE A 66 -13.95 -3.56 -4.32
CA ILE A 66 -15.01 -4.56 -4.16
C ILE A 66 -16.25 -4.00 -3.46
N PHE A 67 -16.08 -3.13 -2.49
CA PHE A 67 -17.17 -2.46 -1.79
C PHE A 67 -17.41 -1.05 -2.36
N SER A 68 -18.59 -0.49 -2.11
CA SER A 68 -18.84 0.92 -2.41
C SER A 68 -17.81 1.81 -1.73
N THR A 69 -17.47 2.94 -2.34
CA THR A 69 -16.44 3.86 -1.81
C THR A 69 -16.82 4.36 -0.41
N GLU A 70 -18.08 4.65 -0.16
CA GLU A 70 -18.59 5.09 1.14
C GLU A 70 -18.37 4.02 2.22
N PHE A 71 -18.79 2.78 1.94
CA PHE A 71 -18.61 1.68 2.88
C PHE A 71 -17.14 1.35 3.11
N ALA A 72 -16.32 1.39 2.05
CA ALA A 72 -14.88 1.16 2.16
C ALA A 72 -14.19 2.22 3.03
N LEU A 73 -14.54 3.51 2.89
CA LEU A 73 -14.06 4.58 3.76
C LEU A 73 -14.51 4.40 5.20
N LYS A 74 -15.77 3.97 5.42
CA LYS A 74 -16.26 3.62 6.75
C LYS A 74 -15.39 2.53 7.38
N MET A 75 -15.09 1.46 6.65
CA MET A 75 -14.24 0.38 7.15
C MET A 75 -12.82 0.83 7.48
N MET A 76 -12.22 1.73 6.69
CA MET A 76 -10.92 2.33 7.02
C MET A 76 -10.98 3.14 8.32
N GLY A 77 -12.05 3.90 8.52
CA GLY A 77 -12.30 4.60 9.78
C GLY A 77 -12.49 3.66 10.97
N ASP A 78 -13.18 2.54 10.79
CA ASP A 78 -13.38 1.52 11.82
C ASP A 78 -12.05 0.86 12.24
N ILE A 79 -11.17 0.59 11.28
CA ILE A 79 -9.81 0.10 11.56
C ILE A 79 -9.04 1.11 12.41
N GLN A 80 -9.04 2.38 11.99
CA GLN A 80 -8.29 3.41 12.70
C GLN A 80 -8.80 3.63 14.13
N GLU A 81 -10.11 3.66 14.31
CA GLU A 81 -10.74 3.76 15.63
C GLU A 81 -10.38 2.56 16.51
N PHE A 82 -10.41 1.34 15.96
CA PHE A 82 -9.95 0.13 16.65
C PHE A 82 -8.48 0.23 17.07
N PHE A 83 -7.63 0.78 16.20
CA PHE A 83 -6.21 0.99 16.50
C PHE A 83 -6.00 1.95 17.67
N VAL A 84 -6.71 3.06 17.66
CA VAL A 84 -6.66 4.06 18.74
C VAL A 84 -7.12 3.44 20.07
N HIS A 85 -8.29 2.79 20.09
CA HIS A 85 -8.85 2.20 21.29
C HIS A 85 -8.03 1.04 21.87
N ASN A 86 -7.38 0.25 21.03
CA ASN A 86 -6.57 -0.90 21.44
C ASN A 86 -5.07 -0.62 21.50
N GLN A 87 -4.67 0.66 21.35
CA GLN A 87 -3.27 1.11 21.39
C GLN A 87 -2.35 0.33 20.43
N VAL A 88 -2.82 0.09 19.21
CA VAL A 88 -2.04 -0.55 18.15
C VAL A 88 -1.06 0.50 17.61
N GLN A 89 0.17 0.52 18.12
CA GLN A 89 1.14 1.59 17.88
C GLN A 89 2.21 1.24 16.85
N ASN A 90 2.50 -0.04 16.68
CA ASN A 90 3.59 -0.52 15.83
C ASN A 90 3.11 -1.05 14.47
N PHE A 91 1.87 -0.77 14.12
CA PHE A 91 1.24 -1.21 12.90
C PHE A 91 0.69 -0.01 12.12
N TYR A 92 0.95 0.07 10.82
CA TYR A 92 0.35 1.09 9.98
C TYR A 92 -1.05 0.65 9.54
N SER A 93 -2.05 1.49 9.83
CA SER A 93 -3.47 1.21 9.54
C SER A 93 -3.83 1.35 8.07
N VAL A 94 -3.03 2.11 7.33
CA VAL A 94 -3.18 2.34 5.90
C VAL A 94 -1.80 2.58 5.29
N SER A 95 -1.62 2.09 4.07
CA SER A 95 -0.49 2.43 3.21
C SER A 95 -1.01 3.28 2.07
N ILE A 96 -0.96 4.61 2.24
CA ILE A 96 -1.44 5.60 1.27
C ILE A 96 -0.52 5.54 0.06
N SER A 97 -1.03 5.02 -1.07
CA SER A 97 -0.17 4.41 -2.08
C SER A 97 -0.18 5.16 -3.41
N GLY A 98 0.91 5.86 -3.67
CA GLY A 98 1.25 6.41 -4.98
C GLY A 98 1.87 5.38 -5.93
N TYR A 99 2.47 4.30 -5.40
CA TYR A 99 3.09 3.27 -6.22
C TYR A 99 2.16 2.75 -7.31
N HIS A 100 0.94 2.34 -6.95
CA HIS A 100 -0.02 1.80 -7.91
C HIS A 100 -0.55 2.85 -8.89
N ILE A 101 -0.61 4.11 -8.48
CA ILE A 101 -0.97 5.25 -9.35
C ILE A 101 0.11 5.44 -10.42
N ALA A 102 1.38 5.40 -10.04
CA ALA A 102 2.51 5.47 -10.95
C ALA A 102 2.57 4.24 -11.88
N GLU A 103 2.37 3.03 -11.35
CA GLU A 103 2.36 1.79 -12.15
C GLU A 103 1.20 1.75 -13.16
N ALA A 104 0.08 2.43 -12.86
CA ALA A 104 -1.03 2.60 -13.80
C ALA A 104 -0.73 3.62 -14.91
N GLY A 105 0.33 4.41 -14.78
CA GLY A 105 0.80 5.31 -15.83
C GLY A 105 1.02 6.77 -15.46
N ALA A 106 0.71 7.17 -14.23
CA ALA A 106 0.92 8.53 -13.77
C ALA A 106 2.39 8.95 -13.80
N ASN A 107 2.62 10.22 -14.11
CA ASN A 107 3.91 10.86 -13.95
C ASN A 107 4.22 11.13 -12.45
N PRO A 108 5.46 11.51 -12.09
CA PRO A 108 5.82 11.74 -10.67
C PRO A 108 4.98 12.81 -9.98
N ILE A 109 4.57 13.86 -10.68
CA ILE A 109 3.76 14.97 -10.14
C ILE A 109 2.36 14.47 -9.76
N SER A 110 1.68 13.81 -10.69
CA SER A 110 0.36 13.23 -10.46
C SER A 110 0.39 12.13 -9.40
N GLN A 111 1.43 11.29 -9.40
CA GLN A 111 1.63 10.31 -8.32
C GLN A 111 1.64 10.99 -6.95
N LEU A 112 2.48 12.01 -6.78
CA LEU A 112 2.65 12.69 -5.51
C LEU A 112 1.40 13.46 -5.10
N ALA A 113 0.81 14.21 -6.02
CA ALA A 113 -0.38 15.01 -5.76
C ALA A 113 -1.57 14.15 -5.34
N PHE A 114 -1.84 13.06 -6.08
CA PHE A 114 -2.98 12.18 -5.75
C PHE A 114 -2.75 11.44 -4.44
N THR A 115 -1.54 10.97 -4.19
CA THR A 115 -1.20 10.28 -2.94
C THR A 115 -1.36 11.18 -1.72
N LEU A 116 -0.83 12.40 -1.75
CA LEU A 116 -0.98 13.34 -0.62
C LEU A 116 -2.43 13.78 -0.44
N SER A 117 -3.17 14.03 -1.53
CA SER A 117 -4.61 14.34 -1.48
C SER A 117 -5.41 13.21 -0.84
N ASN A 118 -5.11 11.95 -1.18
CA ASN A 118 -5.70 10.78 -0.54
C ASN A 118 -5.36 10.75 0.96
N GLY A 119 -4.12 11.06 1.32
CA GLY A 119 -3.68 11.16 2.72
C GLY A 119 -4.48 12.18 3.52
N PHE A 120 -4.67 13.37 2.98
CA PHE A 120 -5.50 14.40 3.62
C PHE A 120 -6.97 14.01 3.68
N THR A 121 -7.48 13.27 2.72
CA THR A 121 -8.86 12.75 2.74
C THR A 121 -9.05 11.75 3.89
N TYR A 122 -8.09 10.86 4.14
CA TYR A 122 -8.13 9.99 5.33
C TYR A 122 -8.06 10.80 6.63
N VAL A 123 -7.17 11.78 6.72
CA VAL A 123 -7.08 12.66 7.90
C VAL A 123 -8.43 13.34 8.18
N GLU A 124 -9.05 13.96 7.19
CA GLU A 124 -10.35 14.62 7.33
C GLU A 124 -11.45 13.64 7.74
N SER A 125 -11.47 12.44 7.14
CA SER A 125 -12.43 11.39 7.46
C SER A 125 -12.31 10.93 8.93
N TYR A 126 -11.09 10.79 9.43
CA TYR A 126 -10.85 10.35 10.80
C TYR A 126 -11.17 11.46 11.84
N LEU A 127 -10.82 12.71 11.51
CA LEU A 127 -11.20 13.88 12.33
C LEU A 127 -12.74 14.04 12.40
N ALA A 128 -13.44 13.84 11.29
CA ALA A 128 -14.90 13.88 11.24
C ALA A 128 -15.57 12.82 12.14
N ARG A 129 -14.88 11.72 12.45
CA ARG A 129 -15.32 10.69 13.41
C ARG A 129 -14.98 11.04 14.86
N GLY A 130 -14.39 12.20 15.12
CA GLY A 130 -14.02 12.66 16.45
C GLY A 130 -12.70 12.15 17.00
N MET A 131 -11.88 11.49 16.17
CA MET A 131 -10.51 11.08 16.58
C MET A 131 -9.59 12.29 16.62
N HIS A 132 -8.67 12.32 17.59
CA HIS A 132 -7.66 13.38 17.66
C HIS A 132 -6.51 13.09 16.69
N ILE A 133 -6.00 14.15 16.04
CA ILE A 133 -4.96 14.02 14.99
C ILE A 133 -3.73 13.24 15.46
N ASP A 134 -3.25 13.48 16.67
CA ASP A 134 -2.04 12.86 17.20
C ASP A 134 -2.22 11.40 17.64
N ASP A 135 -3.46 10.94 17.79
CA ASP A 135 -3.75 9.56 18.13
C ASP A 135 -3.64 8.63 16.91
N PHE A 136 -3.88 9.15 15.70
CA PHE A 136 -3.87 8.31 14.49
C PHE A 136 -2.80 8.67 13.46
N ALA A 137 -2.37 9.92 13.34
CA ALA A 137 -1.42 10.32 12.31
C ALA A 137 -0.10 9.52 12.36
N PRO A 138 0.43 9.11 13.52
CA PRO A 138 1.59 8.23 13.57
C PRO A 138 1.39 6.83 12.96
N ASN A 139 0.15 6.37 12.78
CA ASN A 139 -0.18 5.10 12.14
C ASN A 139 -0.36 5.20 10.61
N LEU A 140 -0.28 6.41 10.05
CA LEU A 140 -0.33 6.63 8.61
C LEU A 140 1.07 6.41 8.02
N SER A 141 1.12 5.70 6.91
CA SER A 141 2.33 5.59 6.10
C SER A 141 2.01 5.81 4.63
N PHE A 142 3.04 6.22 3.88
CA PHE A 142 2.93 6.46 2.45
C PHE A 142 3.78 5.45 1.69
N PHE A 143 3.42 5.24 0.43
CA PHE A 143 4.10 4.29 -0.43
C PHE A 143 4.26 4.89 -1.82
N PHE A 144 5.51 5.13 -2.25
CA PHE A 144 5.82 5.71 -3.55
C PHE A 144 6.57 4.74 -4.46
N SER A 145 6.38 4.92 -5.77
CA SER A 145 7.24 4.35 -6.80
C SER A 145 8.41 5.29 -7.07
N ASN A 146 9.59 4.73 -7.34
CA ASN A 146 10.70 5.46 -7.94
C ASN A 146 10.99 4.92 -9.33
N GLY A 147 10.83 5.78 -10.34
CA GLY A 147 11.18 5.51 -11.73
C GLY A 147 12.50 6.16 -12.14
N MET A 148 12.60 6.53 -13.41
CA MET A 148 13.82 7.08 -14.03
C MET A 148 13.75 8.59 -14.29
N ASP A 149 12.58 9.22 -14.12
CA ASP A 149 12.44 10.66 -14.31
C ASP A 149 13.14 11.44 -13.18
N PRO A 150 13.72 12.63 -13.47
CA PRO A 150 14.52 13.37 -12.48
C PRO A 150 13.71 13.79 -11.25
N GLU A 151 12.41 14.00 -11.37
CA GLU A 151 11.50 14.38 -10.28
C GLU A 151 11.49 13.35 -9.15
N TYR A 152 11.76 12.07 -9.43
CA TYR A 152 11.88 11.04 -8.41
C TYR A 152 13.01 11.29 -7.39
N SER A 153 13.99 12.12 -7.76
CA SER A 153 15.07 12.50 -6.84
C SER A 153 14.62 13.38 -5.67
N VAL A 154 13.42 13.95 -5.75
CA VAL A 154 12.89 14.91 -4.75
C VAL A 154 11.50 14.58 -4.25
N ILE A 155 10.89 13.48 -4.71
CA ILE A 155 9.49 13.16 -4.41
C ILE A 155 9.22 13.05 -2.89
N GLY A 156 10.09 12.39 -2.16
CA GLY A 156 9.99 12.26 -0.71
C GLY A 156 10.28 13.58 0.02
N ARG A 157 11.21 14.37 -0.47
CA ARG A 157 11.54 15.70 0.06
C ARG A 157 10.33 16.64 -0.04
N VAL A 158 9.69 16.70 -1.20
CA VAL A 158 8.46 17.49 -1.42
C VAL A 158 7.32 16.96 -0.57
N ALA A 159 7.13 15.64 -0.54
CA ALA A 159 6.09 15.01 0.28
C ALA A 159 6.22 15.40 1.76
N ARG A 160 7.43 15.30 2.33
CA ARG A 160 7.69 15.68 3.73
C ARG A 160 7.42 17.15 3.99
N ARG A 161 7.81 18.05 3.06
CA ARG A 161 7.58 19.49 3.19
C ARG A 161 6.08 19.81 3.22
N ILE A 162 5.33 19.36 2.22
CA ILE A 162 3.88 19.62 2.11
C ILE A 162 3.15 19.03 3.33
N TRP A 163 3.46 17.79 3.69
CA TRP A 163 2.82 17.12 4.82
C TRP A 163 3.08 17.86 6.14
N ALA A 164 4.32 18.18 6.45
CA ALA A 164 4.67 18.83 7.70
C ALA A 164 4.03 20.23 7.84
N VAL A 165 4.00 21.01 6.75
CA VAL A 165 3.37 22.33 6.72
C VAL A 165 1.86 22.24 6.95
N ALA A 166 1.19 21.32 6.27
CA ALA A 166 -0.25 21.11 6.41
C ALA A 166 -0.61 20.57 7.81
N MET A 167 0.10 19.55 8.30
CA MET A 167 -0.14 18.96 9.61
C MET A 167 0.04 19.98 10.74
N LYS A 168 1.06 20.82 10.66
CA LYS A 168 1.30 21.89 11.65
C LYS A 168 0.24 22.97 11.58
N ASN A 169 0.03 23.55 10.41
CA ASN A 169 -0.71 24.81 10.28
C ASN A 169 -2.21 24.62 10.16
N LYS A 170 -2.66 23.53 9.50
CA LYS A 170 -4.10 23.26 9.32
C LYS A 170 -4.66 22.41 10.47
N TYR A 171 -3.93 21.38 10.88
CA TYR A 171 -4.43 20.39 11.84
C TYR A 171 -3.90 20.54 13.25
N GLY A 172 -2.93 21.44 13.50
CA GLY A 172 -2.36 21.67 14.84
C GLY A 172 -1.63 20.45 15.42
N ALA A 173 -1.14 19.56 14.56
CA ALA A 173 -0.51 18.32 14.93
C ALA A 173 0.85 18.53 15.60
N ASN A 174 1.23 17.64 16.52
CA ASN A 174 2.52 17.65 17.19
C ASN A 174 3.68 17.25 16.22
N GLU A 175 4.93 17.41 16.69
CA GLU A 175 6.12 17.13 15.87
C GLU A 175 6.18 15.69 15.35
N ARG A 176 5.69 14.71 16.10
CA ARG A 176 5.66 13.30 15.66
C ARG A 176 4.71 13.09 14.50
N SER A 177 3.54 13.70 14.55
CA SER A 177 2.50 13.63 13.53
C SER A 177 2.86 14.40 12.26
N GLN A 178 3.72 15.43 12.36
CA GLN A 178 4.25 16.19 11.21
C GLN A 178 5.26 15.39 10.38
N LYS A 179 5.81 14.29 10.90
CA LYS A 179 6.82 13.48 10.23
C LYS A 179 6.16 12.48 9.28
N LEU A 180 6.19 12.76 7.98
CA LEU A 180 5.76 11.81 6.96
C LEU A 180 6.71 10.61 6.92
N LYS A 181 6.13 9.41 6.93
CA LYS A 181 6.87 8.13 6.78
C LYS A 181 6.46 7.50 5.46
N TYR A 182 7.43 7.06 4.70
CA TYR A 182 7.13 6.44 3.41
C TYR A 182 8.07 5.28 3.08
N HIS A 183 7.47 4.30 2.44
CA HIS A 183 8.13 3.20 1.78
C HIS A 183 8.32 3.54 0.31
N VAL A 184 9.41 3.11 -0.30
CA VAL A 184 9.63 3.18 -1.75
C VAL A 184 9.75 1.78 -2.31
N GLN A 185 9.13 1.55 -3.45
CA GLN A 185 9.41 0.42 -4.32
C GLN A 185 9.95 0.96 -5.65
N THR A 186 10.99 0.35 -6.19
CA THR A 186 11.46 0.65 -7.54
C THR A 186 10.37 0.36 -8.56
N SER A 187 10.29 1.15 -9.63
CA SER A 187 9.18 1.07 -10.58
C SER A 187 9.14 -0.25 -11.34
N GLY A 188 8.00 -0.95 -11.27
CA GLY A 188 7.73 -2.13 -12.10
C GLY A 188 7.58 -1.77 -13.58
N ARG A 189 7.08 -0.57 -13.90
CA ARG A 189 7.00 -0.07 -15.29
C ARG A 189 8.34 0.09 -15.98
N SER A 190 9.43 0.19 -15.23
CA SER A 190 10.78 0.25 -15.74
C SER A 190 11.37 -1.10 -16.08
N LEU A 191 10.69 -2.19 -15.74
CA LEU A 191 11.12 -3.56 -16.03
C LEU A 191 10.59 -3.98 -17.40
N HIS A 192 11.49 -4.43 -18.25
CA HIS A 192 11.15 -4.87 -19.61
C HIS A 192 11.52 -6.33 -19.80
N ALA A 193 10.68 -7.04 -20.57
CA ALA A 193 10.92 -8.43 -20.93
C ALA A 193 12.11 -8.61 -21.89
N GLN A 194 12.35 -7.61 -22.75
CA GLN A 194 13.48 -7.57 -23.64
C GLN A 194 14.76 -7.21 -22.86
N GLU A 195 15.84 -7.94 -23.09
CA GLU A 195 17.13 -7.70 -22.43
C GLU A 195 16.98 -7.57 -20.90
N MET A 196 16.26 -8.53 -20.28
CA MET A 196 15.90 -8.51 -18.86
C MET A 196 17.04 -8.22 -17.90
N ASP A 197 18.25 -8.65 -18.23
CA ASP A 197 19.44 -8.42 -17.40
C ASP A 197 19.72 -6.93 -17.17
N PHE A 198 19.28 -6.04 -18.08
CA PHE A 198 19.41 -4.60 -17.89
C PHE A 198 18.46 -4.05 -16.80
N ASN A 199 17.46 -4.81 -16.41
CA ASN A 199 16.53 -4.39 -15.36
C ASN A 199 17.22 -4.21 -14.00
N ASP A 200 18.22 -5.03 -13.66
CA ASP A 200 19.00 -4.85 -12.43
C ASP A 200 19.73 -3.50 -12.40
N ILE A 201 20.20 -3.02 -13.55
CA ILE A 201 20.86 -1.71 -13.67
C ILE A 201 19.84 -0.60 -13.39
N ARG A 202 18.64 -0.68 -13.99
CA ARG A 202 17.56 0.27 -13.76
C ARG A 202 17.12 0.28 -12.30
N THR A 203 16.89 -0.89 -11.73
CA THR A 203 16.53 -1.06 -10.31
C THR A 203 17.60 -0.49 -9.38
N THR A 204 18.88 -0.66 -9.70
CA THR A 204 20.00 -0.12 -8.91
C THR A 204 19.96 1.41 -8.86
N LEU A 205 19.76 2.07 -10.01
CA LEU A 205 19.68 3.54 -10.08
C LEU A 205 18.47 4.07 -9.31
N GLN A 206 17.31 3.43 -9.44
CA GLN A 206 16.09 3.80 -8.73
C GLN A 206 16.22 3.61 -7.22
N ALA A 207 16.88 2.53 -6.79
CA ALA A 207 17.19 2.28 -5.39
C ALA A 207 18.13 3.33 -4.80
N LEU A 208 19.15 3.73 -5.57
CA LEU A 208 20.09 4.78 -5.16
C LEU A 208 19.38 6.13 -4.98
N ILE A 209 18.49 6.50 -5.90
CA ILE A 209 17.68 7.71 -5.81
C ILE A 209 16.81 7.69 -4.55
N ALA A 210 16.15 6.56 -4.26
CA ALA A 210 15.30 6.40 -3.08
C ALA A 210 16.10 6.55 -1.76
N ILE A 211 17.30 5.97 -1.70
CA ILE A 211 18.19 6.06 -0.54
C ILE A 211 18.67 7.51 -0.34
N TYR A 212 19.03 8.19 -1.43
CA TYR A 212 19.48 9.59 -1.37
C TYR A 212 18.36 10.57 -0.98
N ASP A 213 17.11 10.24 -1.29
CA ASP A 213 15.93 11.01 -0.85
C ASP A 213 15.46 10.63 0.57
N ASN A 214 16.21 9.79 1.28
CA ASN A 214 15.94 9.37 2.65
C ASN A 214 14.60 8.66 2.86
N CYS A 215 14.27 7.69 2.02
CA CYS A 215 13.11 6.82 2.27
C CYS A 215 13.26 6.05 3.60
N ASN A 216 12.15 5.77 4.28
CA ASN A 216 12.17 5.02 5.55
C ASN A 216 12.42 3.52 5.34
N SER A 217 11.98 3.00 4.20
CA SER A 217 12.22 1.61 3.78
C SER A 217 12.15 1.50 2.26
N LEU A 218 12.79 0.48 1.72
CA LEU A 218 12.95 0.27 0.28
C LEU A 218 12.69 -1.18 -0.09
N HIS A 219 11.95 -1.38 -1.17
CA HIS A 219 11.86 -2.64 -1.91
C HIS A 219 12.50 -2.46 -3.28
N THR A 220 13.35 -3.40 -3.67
CA THR A 220 13.94 -3.49 -5.01
C THR A 220 13.31 -4.64 -5.76
N ASN A 221 12.76 -4.36 -6.94
CA ASN A 221 12.16 -5.38 -7.79
C ASN A 221 13.23 -6.33 -8.34
N ALA A 222 12.87 -7.59 -8.47
CA ALA A 222 13.71 -8.56 -9.17
C ALA A 222 13.63 -8.33 -10.69
N TYR A 223 14.74 -8.60 -11.40
CA TYR A 223 14.84 -8.31 -12.84
C TYR A 223 13.83 -9.09 -13.69
N ASP A 224 13.40 -10.25 -13.24
CA ASP A 224 12.47 -11.16 -13.91
C ASP A 224 10.98 -10.91 -13.60
N GLU A 225 10.67 -9.96 -12.71
CA GLU A 225 9.28 -9.55 -12.43
C GLU A 225 8.54 -9.01 -13.67
N ALA A 226 9.27 -8.64 -14.73
CA ALA A 226 8.70 -8.29 -16.02
C ALA A 226 7.92 -9.45 -16.68
N ILE A 227 8.18 -10.70 -16.30
CA ILE A 227 7.61 -11.90 -16.93
C ILE A 227 6.98 -12.85 -15.93
N THR A 228 7.57 -13.05 -14.76
CA THR A 228 7.18 -14.11 -13.83
C THR A 228 7.23 -13.65 -12.37
N THR A 229 6.72 -14.48 -11.47
CA THR A 229 7.02 -14.37 -10.04
C THR A 229 8.51 -14.60 -9.85
N PRO A 230 9.20 -13.76 -9.05
CA PRO A 230 10.65 -13.84 -8.86
C PRO A 230 11.11 -15.22 -8.41
N THR A 231 12.27 -15.64 -8.95
CA THR A 231 13.00 -16.82 -8.53
C THR A 231 13.83 -16.55 -7.29
N GLU A 232 14.36 -17.58 -6.63
CA GLU A 232 15.29 -17.43 -5.49
C GLU A 232 16.55 -16.65 -5.90
N GLU A 233 17.08 -16.90 -7.09
CA GLU A 233 18.25 -16.20 -7.62
C GLU A 233 17.95 -14.71 -7.85
N SER A 234 16.86 -14.40 -8.52
CA SER A 234 16.51 -13.01 -8.83
C SER A 234 16.19 -12.19 -7.58
N VAL A 235 15.51 -12.78 -6.58
CA VAL A 235 15.29 -12.15 -5.26
C VAL A 235 16.63 -11.90 -4.55
N ARG A 236 17.56 -12.85 -4.61
CA ARG A 236 18.89 -12.66 -4.02
C ARG A 236 19.64 -11.51 -4.67
N ARG A 237 19.56 -11.34 -5.99
CA ARG A 237 20.15 -10.22 -6.74
C ARG A 237 19.48 -8.90 -6.34
N ALA A 238 18.16 -8.86 -6.27
CA ALA A 238 17.42 -7.68 -5.85
C ALA A 238 17.77 -7.22 -4.42
N MET A 239 17.97 -8.15 -3.49
CA MET A 239 18.49 -7.84 -2.14
C MET A 239 19.93 -7.36 -2.18
N ALA A 240 20.76 -7.94 -3.04
CA ALA A 240 22.17 -7.56 -3.19
C ALA A 240 22.32 -6.10 -3.64
N ILE A 241 21.42 -5.58 -4.48
CA ILE A 241 21.41 -4.16 -4.88
C ILE A 241 21.42 -3.26 -3.64
N GLN A 242 20.50 -3.47 -2.68
CA GLN A 242 20.44 -2.68 -1.46
C GLN A 242 21.69 -2.85 -0.59
N LEU A 243 22.20 -4.07 -0.47
CA LEU A 243 23.39 -4.35 0.33
C LEU A 243 24.64 -3.69 -0.27
N ILE A 244 24.81 -3.71 -1.59
CA ILE A 244 25.93 -3.04 -2.29
C ILE A 244 25.87 -1.54 -2.03
N ILE A 245 24.70 -0.90 -2.22
CA ILE A 245 24.53 0.53 -1.95
C ILE A 245 24.86 0.86 -0.49
N ASN A 246 24.38 0.05 0.47
CA ASN A 246 24.57 0.33 1.88
C ASN A 246 25.95 -0.04 2.44
N ARG A 247 26.63 -1.02 1.85
CA ARG A 247 27.89 -1.58 2.40
C ARG A 247 29.12 -1.16 1.63
N GLU A 248 29.01 -1.11 0.31
CA GLU A 248 30.15 -0.84 -0.57
C GLU A 248 30.18 0.63 -1.02
N TRP A 249 29.02 1.26 -1.21
CA TRP A 249 28.89 2.64 -1.65
C TRP A 249 29.00 3.62 -0.46
N GLY A 250 30.13 4.33 -0.35
CA GLY A 250 30.47 5.13 0.84
C GLY A 250 29.57 6.33 1.09
N LEU A 251 28.97 6.93 0.06
CA LEU A 251 28.16 8.14 0.21
C LEU A 251 26.84 7.90 0.93
N ALA A 252 26.30 6.68 0.90
CA ALA A 252 25.11 6.29 1.64
C ALA A 252 25.28 6.34 3.18
N LYS A 253 26.51 6.49 3.67
CA LYS A 253 26.80 6.69 5.11
C LYS A 253 26.50 8.10 5.61
N ASN A 254 26.19 9.03 4.72
CA ASN A 254 25.78 10.39 5.07
C ASN A 254 24.26 10.44 5.23
N GLU A 255 23.78 11.22 6.19
CA GLU A 255 22.34 11.36 6.45
C GLU A 255 21.59 12.09 5.34
N ASN A 256 22.23 13.01 4.65
CA ASN A 256 21.65 13.75 3.53
C ASN A 256 22.69 13.96 2.42
N PRO A 257 22.91 12.96 1.54
CA PRO A 257 23.91 13.04 0.46
C PRO A 257 23.64 14.16 -0.54
N ASN A 258 22.41 14.57 -0.71
CA ASN A 258 21.97 15.62 -1.62
C ASN A 258 22.01 17.03 -1.05
N GLN A 259 22.46 17.19 0.19
CA GLN A 259 22.52 18.51 0.84
C GLN A 259 23.42 19.48 0.07
N GLY A 260 22.89 20.67 -0.22
CA GLY A 260 23.61 21.75 -0.91
C GLY A 260 23.73 21.56 -2.44
N ALA A 261 23.04 20.57 -3.02
CA ALA A 261 22.99 20.39 -4.45
C ALA A 261 21.95 21.34 -5.06
N PHE A 262 22.37 22.31 -5.88
CA PHE A 262 21.48 23.31 -6.49
C PHE A 262 20.31 22.70 -7.25
N ILE A 263 20.57 21.69 -8.05
CA ILE A 263 19.51 21.05 -8.84
C ILE A 263 18.45 20.41 -7.96
N ILE A 264 18.83 19.87 -6.81
CA ILE A 264 17.89 19.25 -5.86
C ILE A 264 17.01 20.31 -5.20
N ASP A 265 17.56 21.44 -4.84
CA ASP A 265 16.79 22.55 -4.22
C ASP A 265 15.84 23.16 -5.24
N GLU A 266 16.31 23.48 -6.45
CA GLU A 266 15.49 24.02 -7.53
C GLU A 266 14.38 23.04 -7.95
N LEU A 267 14.72 21.78 -8.16
CA LEU A 267 13.75 20.74 -8.55
C LEU A 267 12.71 20.51 -7.45
N THR A 268 13.10 20.62 -6.19
CA THR A 268 12.17 20.53 -5.06
C THR A 268 11.10 21.61 -5.13
N ASP A 269 11.48 22.85 -5.41
CA ASP A 269 10.56 23.99 -5.48
C ASP A 269 9.64 23.87 -6.71
N LEU A 270 10.16 23.48 -7.87
CA LEU A 270 9.39 23.26 -9.09
C LEU A 270 8.38 22.12 -8.93
N VAL A 271 8.77 21.01 -8.34
CA VAL A 271 7.88 19.88 -8.11
C VAL A 271 6.80 20.24 -7.09
N GLU A 272 7.15 20.94 -6.00
CA GLU A 272 6.18 21.42 -5.03
C GLU A 272 5.13 22.33 -5.69
N GLU A 273 5.55 23.31 -6.49
CA GLU A 273 4.62 24.20 -7.22
C GLU A 273 3.67 23.40 -8.13
N ALA A 274 4.20 22.43 -8.88
CA ALA A 274 3.40 21.59 -9.76
C ALA A 274 2.38 20.75 -8.98
N VAL A 275 2.77 20.17 -7.85
CA VAL A 275 1.87 19.38 -6.95
C VAL A 275 0.76 20.28 -6.38
N LEU A 276 1.08 21.50 -5.96
CA LEU A 276 0.09 22.44 -5.44
C LEU A 276 -0.95 22.83 -6.50
N LYS A 277 -0.55 22.99 -7.77
CA LYS A 277 -1.49 23.20 -8.88
C LYS A 277 -2.44 22.01 -9.08
N GLU A 278 -1.95 20.79 -8.92
CA GLU A 278 -2.82 19.60 -8.95
C GLU A 278 -3.79 19.57 -7.77
N PHE A 279 -3.38 20.01 -6.57
CA PHE A 279 -4.31 20.17 -5.45
C PHE A 279 -5.45 21.14 -5.75
N GLU A 280 -5.15 22.28 -6.39
CA GLU A 280 -6.17 23.23 -6.83
C GLU A 280 -7.15 22.58 -7.84
N ALA A 281 -6.63 21.80 -8.79
CA ALA A 281 -7.45 21.08 -9.74
C ALA A 281 -8.37 20.04 -9.09
N ILE A 282 -7.91 19.34 -8.07
CA ILE A 282 -8.71 18.39 -7.28
C ILE A 282 -9.74 19.15 -6.43
N SER A 283 -9.31 20.20 -5.72
CA SER A 283 -10.18 21.00 -4.86
C SER A 283 -11.34 21.63 -5.62
N SER A 284 -11.09 22.14 -6.81
CA SER A 284 -12.13 22.75 -7.67
C SER A 284 -13.21 21.77 -8.14
N ARG A 285 -12.95 20.46 -7.97
CA ARG A 285 -13.87 19.35 -8.32
C ARG A 285 -14.59 18.76 -7.12
N GLY A 286 -14.54 19.43 -5.97
CA GLY A 286 -15.14 18.91 -4.74
C GLY A 286 -14.23 17.98 -3.93
N GLY A 287 -12.91 18.16 -4.06
CA GLY A 287 -11.91 17.34 -3.40
C GLY A 287 -11.71 15.99 -4.07
N VAL A 288 -11.05 15.07 -3.37
CA VAL A 288 -10.70 13.74 -3.92
C VAL A 288 -11.93 12.96 -4.35
N LEU A 289 -12.98 12.90 -3.52
CA LEU A 289 -14.18 12.12 -3.81
C LEU A 289 -14.96 12.71 -4.98
N GLY A 290 -15.18 14.04 -5.03
CA GLY A 290 -15.84 14.69 -6.16
C GLY A 290 -15.04 14.56 -7.47
N ALA A 291 -13.71 14.61 -7.41
CA ALA A 291 -12.85 14.36 -8.56
C ALA A 291 -12.91 12.90 -9.03
N MET A 292 -13.08 11.93 -8.10
CA MET A 292 -13.27 10.52 -8.44
C MET A 292 -14.63 10.27 -9.13
N GLU A 293 -15.70 10.92 -8.66
CA GLU A 293 -17.02 10.82 -9.29
C GLU A 293 -17.02 11.26 -10.76
N THR A 294 -16.20 12.25 -11.09
CA THR A 294 -16.04 12.73 -12.46
C THR A 294 -14.95 12.00 -13.26
N GLY A 295 -14.30 11.01 -12.67
CA GLY A 295 -13.22 10.25 -13.31
C GLY A 295 -11.94 11.05 -13.56
N PHE A 296 -11.73 12.19 -12.87
CA PHE A 296 -10.60 13.09 -13.12
C PHE A 296 -9.25 12.43 -12.95
N GLN A 297 -8.97 11.81 -11.78
CA GLN A 297 -7.68 11.17 -11.51
C GLN A 297 -7.42 10.05 -12.51
N ARG A 298 -8.41 9.22 -12.77
CA ARG A 298 -8.32 8.09 -13.69
C ARG A 298 -8.05 8.56 -15.12
N GLY A 299 -8.77 9.56 -15.58
CA GLY A 299 -8.58 10.16 -16.92
C GLY A 299 -7.16 10.70 -17.05
N LYS A 300 -6.66 11.43 -16.07
CA LYS A 300 -5.31 11.98 -16.09
C LYS A 300 -4.23 10.89 -16.09
N ILE A 301 -4.39 9.84 -15.28
CA ILE A 301 -3.46 8.69 -15.29
C ILE A 301 -3.43 8.04 -16.69
N GLN A 302 -4.58 7.88 -17.34
CA GLN A 302 -4.67 7.29 -18.68
C GLN A 302 -4.01 8.18 -19.74
N GLU A 303 -4.22 9.49 -19.70
CA GLU A 303 -3.59 10.45 -20.62
C GLU A 303 -2.07 10.44 -20.47
N GLU A 304 -1.56 10.45 -19.26
CA GLU A 304 -0.12 10.38 -18.96
C GLU A 304 0.48 9.04 -19.38
N SER A 305 -0.21 7.92 -19.12
CA SER A 305 0.19 6.60 -19.61
C SER A 305 0.31 6.57 -21.13
N LEU A 306 -0.69 7.09 -21.83
CA LEU A 306 -0.68 7.15 -23.28
C LEU A 306 0.46 8.03 -23.83
N TYR A 307 0.76 9.13 -23.15
CA TYR A 307 1.88 10.00 -23.50
C TYR A 307 3.23 9.25 -23.44
N TYR A 308 3.49 8.49 -22.38
CA TYR A 308 4.69 7.67 -22.27
C TYR A 308 4.73 6.56 -23.33
N GLU A 309 3.61 5.90 -23.63
CA GLU A 309 3.55 4.86 -24.65
C GLU A 309 3.83 5.41 -26.05
N HIS A 310 3.30 6.57 -26.39
CA HIS A 310 3.63 7.23 -27.67
C HIS A 310 5.12 7.51 -27.80
N LYS A 311 5.76 8.02 -26.74
CA LYS A 311 7.19 8.32 -26.74
C LYS A 311 8.07 7.05 -26.80
N LYS A 312 7.61 5.95 -26.22
CA LYS A 312 8.29 4.64 -26.37
C LYS A 312 8.20 4.15 -27.82
N HIS A 313 7.05 4.30 -28.46
CA HIS A 313 6.82 3.86 -29.82
C HIS A 313 7.57 4.68 -30.87
N ASP A 314 7.64 5.99 -30.72
CA ASP A 314 8.35 6.87 -31.65
C ASP A 314 9.86 6.98 -31.38
N GLY A 315 10.33 6.38 -30.26
CA GLY A 315 11.73 6.36 -29.84
C GLY A 315 12.22 7.65 -29.18
N SER A 316 11.37 8.66 -28.98
CA SER A 316 11.73 9.89 -28.26
C SER A 316 11.94 9.68 -26.75
N TYR A 317 11.48 8.54 -26.21
CA TYR A 317 11.82 8.04 -24.90
C TYR A 317 12.69 6.78 -25.06
N PRO A 318 14.02 6.92 -25.06
CA PRO A 318 14.92 5.81 -25.35
C PRO A 318 14.92 4.82 -24.22
N ILE A 319 14.71 3.54 -24.54
CA ILE A 319 14.80 2.42 -23.60
C ILE A 319 15.82 1.41 -24.17
N ILE A 320 16.93 1.30 -23.48
CA ILE A 320 18.07 0.45 -23.90
C ILE A 320 17.63 -1.01 -23.95
N GLY A 321 17.91 -1.66 -25.08
CA GLY A 321 17.53 -3.06 -25.32
C GLY A 321 16.06 -3.27 -25.72
N VAL A 322 15.24 -2.20 -25.72
CA VAL A 322 13.80 -2.27 -26.08
C VAL A 322 13.49 -1.54 -27.39
N ASN A 323 13.82 -0.26 -27.47
CA ASN A 323 13.65 0.55 -28.68
C ASN A 323 14.97 1.22 -29.14
N THR A 324 16.00 1.18 -28.33
CA THR A 324 17.32 1.78 -28.55
C THR A 324 18.41 0.78 -28.16
N PHE A 325 19.55 0.77 -28.85
CA PHE A 325 20.67 -0.15 -28.61
C PHE A 325 20.21 -1.62 -28.58
N LEU A 326 19.50 -2.01 -29.64
CA LEU A 326 18.95 -3.35 -29.76
C LEU A 326 20.05 -4.40 -29.94
N ASN A 327 19.83 -5.60 -29.42
CA ASN A 327 20.71 -6.74 -29.63
C ASN A 327 20.72 -7.14 -31.13
N PRO A 328 21.85 -7.05 -31.84
CA PRO A 328 21.93 -7.38 -33.25
C PRO A 328 21.65 -8.86 -33.56
N LYS A 329 21.73 -9.74 -32.53
CA LYS A 329 21.41 -11.17 -32.65
C LYS A 329 19.92 -11.48 -32.43
N GLY A 330 19.09 -10.45 -32.18
CA GLY A 330 17.69 -10.60 -31.80
C GLY A 330 17.53 -11.02 -30.34
N MET A 331 16.28 -11.23 -29.92
CA MET A 331 15.98 -11.72 -28.57
C MET A 331 16.37 -13.20 -28.46
N ALA A 332 17.16 -13.53 -27.43
CA ALA A 332 17.36 -14.93 -27.07
C ALA A 332 16.03 -15.51 -26.58
N GLN A 333 15.65 -16.65 -27.12
CA GLN A 333 14.50 -17.40 -26.60
C GLN A 333 14.93 -17.97 -25.24
N GLN A 334 14.41 -17.40 -24.16
CA GLN A 334 14.64 -17.91 -22.82
C GLN A 334 13.46 -18.79 -22.44
N ASP A 335 13.73 -20.04 -22.08
CA ASP A 335 12.76 -20.91 -21.43
C ASP A 335 12.59 -20.42 -19.98
N ILE A 336 11.50 -19.69 -19.72
CA ILE A 336 11.23 -19.14 -18.40
C ILE A 336 10.22 -20.04 -17.71
N GLU A 337 10.63 -20.62 -16.59
CA GLU A 337 9.73 -21.37 -15.73
C GLU A 337 8.80 -20.41 -15.00
N LEU A 338 7.50 -20.53 -15.25
CA LEU A 338 6.48 -19.73 -14.57
C LEU A 338 6.10 -20.40 -13.25
N ALA A 339 6.28 -19.70 -12.14
CA ALA A 339 5.82 -20.14 -10.83
C ALA A 339 4.28 -20.23 -10.81
N ARG A 340 3.75 -21.44 -10.63
CA ARG A 340 2.31 -21.71 -10.56
C ARG A 340 2.02 -22.71 -9.44
N SER A 341 0.87 -22.52 -8.77
CA SER A 341 0.39 -23.52 -7.80
C SER A 341 0.14 -24.87 -8.49
N SER A 342 0.60 -25.94 -7.87
CA SER A 342 0.33 -27.31 -8.29
C SER A 342 -1.15 -27.66 -8.08
N GLU A 343 -1.60 -28.72 -8.74
CA GLU A 343 -2.97 -29.22 -8.55
C GLU A 343 -3.19 -29.72 -7.11
N ASP A 344 -2.20 -30.37 -6.53
CA ASP A 344 -2.24 -30.87 -5.14
C ASP A 344 -2.40 -29.72 -4.13
N GLU A 345 -1.70 -28.59 -4.33
CA GLU A 345 -1.87 -27.39 -3.49
C GLU A 345 -3.28 -26.82 -3.58
N LYS A 346 -3.86 -26.77 -4.78
CA LYS A 346 -5.25 -26.31 -5.00
C LYS A 346 -6.25 -27.23 -4.32
N GLN A 347 -6.13 -28.53 -4.52
CA GLN A 347 -7.03 -29.52 -3.91
C GLN A 347 -6.90 -29.53 -2.38
N SER A 348 -5.70 -29.41 -1.85
CA SER A 348 -5.46 -29.26 -0.40
C SER A 348 -6.15 -28.02 0.15
N GLN A 349 -6.10 -26.87 -0.54
CA GLN A 349 -6.77 -25.65 -0.11
C GLN A 349 -8.29 -25.78 -0.13
N LEU A 350 -8.86 -26.43 -1.16
CA LEU A 350 -10.31 -26.68 -1.26
C LEU A 350 -10.80 -27.60 -0.13
N ALA A 351 -10.05 -28.68 0.14
CA ALA A 351 -10.39 -29.61 1.22
C ALA A 351 -10.36 -28.92 2.60
N ARG A 352 -9.33 -28.09 2.88
CA ARG A 352 -9.24 -27.31 4.11
C ARG A 352 -10.38 -26.29 4.27
N LEU A 353 -10.79 -25.67 3.17
CA LEU A 353 -11.93 -24.74 3.18
C LEU A 353 -13.24 -25.48 3.47
N ALA A 354 -13.47 -26.66 2.87
CA ALA A 354 -14.65 -27.48 3.13
C ALA A 354 -14.71 -27.94 4.59
N ASP A 355 -13.58 -28.39 5.16
CA ASP A 355 -13.47 -28.75 6.58
C ASP A 355 -13.75 -27.54 7.48
N PHE A 356 -13.18 -26.39 7.17
CA PHE A 356 -13.42 -25.14 7.91
C PHE A 356 -14.91 -24.77 7.94
N HIS A 357 -15.62 -24.87 6.82
CA HIS A 357 -17.05 -24.61 6.75
C HIS A 357 -17.85 -25.64 7.55
N ALA A 358 -17.49 -26.92 7.48
CA ALA A 358 -18.21 -27.99 8.18
C ALA A 358 -18.09 -27.84 9.73
N ARG A 359 -16.90 -27.61 10.23
CA ARG A 359 -16.69 -27.47 11.69
C ARG A 359 -17.25 -26.19 12.30
N ASN A 360 -17.47 -25.15 11.51
CA ASN A 360 -18.00 -23.85 11.96
C ASN A 360 -19.46 -23.62 11.50
N ALA A 361 -20.16 -24.68 11.07
CA ALA A 361 -21.51 -24.54 10.49
C ALA A 361 -22.56 -23.96 11.46
N ALA A 362 -22.37 -24.13 12.77
CA ALA A 362 -23.28 -23.59 13.80
C ALA A 362 -22.99 -22.12 14.12
N GLU A 363 -21.72 -21.73 14.19
CA GLU A 363 -21.28 -20.41 14.62
C GLU A 363 -21.29 -19.39 13.48
N ALA A 364 -20.89 -19.78 12.28
CA ALA A 364 -20.74 -18.88 11.14
C ALA A 364 -21.99 -18.05 10.82
N PRO A 365 -23.23 -18.62 10.78
CA PRO A 365 -24.43 -17.83 10.51
C PRO A 365 -24.68 -16.72 11.54
N GLN A 366 -24.37 -16.96 12.81
CA GLN A 366 -24.57 -15.99 13.89
C GLN A 366 -23.58 -14.82 13.75
N TRP A 367 -22.33 -15.09 13.45
CA TRP A 367 -21.32 -14.06 13.22
C TRP A 367 -21.59 -13.25 11.96
N LEU A 368 -22.04 -13.88 10.87
CA LEU A 368 -22.43 -13.17 9.65
C LEU A 368 -23.63 -12.26 9.90
N ALA A 369 -24.63 -12.71 10.65
CA ALA A 369 -25.77 -11.87 11.06
C ALA A 369 -25.32 -10.71 11.93
N LYS A 370 -24.43 -10.93 12.90
CA LYS A 370 -23.85 -9.88 13.75
C LYS A 370 -23.07 -8.84 12.93
N LEU A 371 -22.27 -9.27 11.96
CA LEU A 371 -21.58 -8.35 11.05
C LEU A 371 -22.55 -7.45 10.29
N LYS A 372 -23.59 -8.03 9.67
CA LYS A 372 -24.62 -7.26 8.95
C LYS A 372 -25.31 -6.26 9.87
N GLN A 373 -25.71 -6.68 11.06
CA GLN A 373 -26.37 -5.82 12.04
C GLN A 373 -25.46 -4.67 12.48
N THR A 374 -24.16 -4.95 12.70
CA THR A 374 -23.19 -3.91 13.06
C THR A 374 -23.06 -2.85 11.97
N VAL A 375 -23.08 -3.23 10.68
CA VAL A 375 -23.10 -2.27 9.57
C VAL A 375 -24.35 -1.41 9.59
N ILE A 376 -25.52 -2.04 9.74
CA ILE A 376 -26.83 -1.34 9.77
C ILE A 376 -26.91 -0.34 10.93
N GLU A 377 -26.38 -0.71 12.10
CA GLU A 377 -26.34 0.14 13.30
C GLU A 377 -25.21 1.17 13.29
N ASN A 378 -24.43 1.23 12.20
CA ASN A 378 -23.23 2.07 12.07
C ASN A 378 -22.19 1.85 13.19
N GLY A 379 -22.11 0.63 13.71
CA GLY A 379 -21.10 0.22 14.68
C GLY A 379 -19.73 -0.03 14.04
N ASN A 380 -18.72 -0.32 14.87
CA ASN A 380 -17.38 -0.64 14.41
C ASN A 380 -17.32 -2.07 13.84
N VAL A 381 -17.33 -2.18 12.51
CA VAL A 381 -17.35 -3.46 11.79
C VAL A 381 -16.02 -4.21 11.99
N PHE A 382 -14.89 -3.50 12.04
CA PHE A 382 -13.59 -4.13 12.19
C PHE A 382 -13.43 -4.84 13.55
N ALA A 383 -13.96 -4.26 14.62
CA ALA A 383 -13.96 -4.90 15.93
C ALA A 383 -14.68 -6.27 15.92
N VAL A 384 -15.79 -6.35 15.19
CA VAL A 384 -16.53 -7.62 15.02
C VAL A 384 -15.82 -8.57 14.08
N LEU A 385 -15.16 -8.06 13.03
CA LEU A 385 -14.37 -8.87 12.09
C LEU A 385 -13.27 -9.66 12.79
N VAL A 386 -12.56 -9.06 13.75
CA VAL A 386 -11.46 -9.72 14.48
C VAL A 386 -11.92 -11.02 15.15
N ASP A 387 -13.16 -11.08 15.58
CA ASP A 387 -13.74 -12.30 16.14
C ASP A 387 -14.42 -13.19 15.10
N ALA A 388 -15.13 -12.61 14.13
CA ALA A 388 -15.87 -13.35 13.11
C ALA A 388 -14.96 -14.22 12.21
N VAL A 389 -13.72 -13.79 11.97
CA VAL A 389 -12.73 -14.53 11.15
C VAL A 389 -12.33 -15.88 11.74
N LYS A 390 -12.64 -16.15 13.01
CA LYS A 390 -12.46 -17.47 13.63
C LYS A 390 -13.39 -18.51 13.03
N TYR A 391 -14.55 -18.10 12.58
CA TYR A 391 -15.68 -18.96 12.21
C TYR A 391 -16.12 -18.81 10.77
N CYS A 392 -15.81 -17.70 10.14
CA CYS A 392 -16.28 -17.34 8.80
C CYS A 392 -15.10 -17.22 7.83
N SER A 393 -15.25 -17.82 6.65
CA SER A 393 -14.27 -17.67 5.57
C SER A 393 -14.35 -16.28 4.93
N LEU A 394 -13.28 -15.92 4.21
CA LEU A 394 -13.21 -14.66 3.46
C LEU A 394 -14.42 -14.47 2.54
N GLY A 395 -14.79 -15.51 1.76
CA GLY A 395 -15.93 -15.45 0.86
C GLY A 395 -17.27 -15.24 1.57
N GLN A 396 -17.51 -15.93 2.71
CA GLN A 396 -18.72 -15.75 3.50
C GLN A 396 -18.85 -14.34 4.04
N ILE A 397 -17.76 -13.78 4.61
CA ILE A 397 -17.72 -12.41 5.13
C ILE A 397 -17.95 -11.41 4.00
N THR A 398 -17.24 -11.54 2.88
CA THR A 398 -17.38 -10.64 1.73
C THR A 398 -18.81 -10.62 1.21
N THR A 399 -19.44 -11.78 1.04
CA THR A 399 -20.83 -11.88 0.60
C THR A 399 -21.79 -11.21 1.58
N ALA A 400 -21.61 -11.45 2.90
CA ALA A 400 -22.45 -10.81 3.91
C ALA A 400 -22.32 -9.29 3.92
N LEU A 401 -21.11 -8.77 3.71
CA LEU A 401 -20.86 -7.34 3.64
C LEU A 401 -21.39 -6.69 2.34
N TYR A 402 -21.43 -7.42 1.23
CA TYR A 402 -22.08 -6.95 -0.01
C TYR A 402 -23.57 -6.66 0.18
N ASP A 403 -24.26 -7.48 0.97
CA ASP A 403 -25.70 -7.31 1.20
C ASP A 403 -26.05 -5.99 1.90
N VAL A 404 -25.15 -5.44 2.70
CA VAL A 404 -25.42 -4.27 3.56
C VAL A 404 -24.52 -3.05 3.26
N GLY A 405 -23.33 -3.26 2.70
CA GLY A 405 -22.37 -2.20 2.38
C GLY A 405 -22.33 -1.83 0.89
N GLY A 406 -22.95 -2.63 0.05
CA GLY A 406 -22.97 -2.45 -1.40
C GLY A 406 -21.68 -2.88 -2.09
N GLN A 407 -21.85 -3.37 -3.31
CA GLN A 407 -20.75 -3.69 -4.21
C GLN A 407 -20.27 -2.42 -4.91
N TYR A 408 -18.98 -2.39 -5.21
CA TYR A 408 -18.41 -1.30 -6.01
C TYR A 408 -19.06 -1.24 -7.40
N ARG A 409 -19.43 -0.03 -7.79
CA ARG A 409 -19.86 0.28 -9.17
C ARG A 409 -18.99 1.44 -9.64
N ARG A 410 -18.32 1.22 -10.75
CA ARG A 410 -17.49 2.25 -11.38
C ARG A 410 -18.36 3.43 -11.83
N SER A 411 -17.98 4.64 -11.46
CA SER A 411 -18.52 5.86 -12.07
C SER A 411 -18.05 5.91 -13.53
N MET A 412 -18.98 6.03 -14.49
CA MET A 412 -18.70 6.10 -15.92
C MET A 412 -18.93 7.51 -16.42
#